data_210f1c1bcf0f55a45e948e86257ff04c
#
_entry.id   210f1c1bcf0f55a45e948e86257ff04c
#
_cell.length_a   1.000
_cell.length_b   1.000
_cell.length_c   1.000
_cell.angle_alpha   90.00
_cell.angle_beta   90.00
_cell.angle_gamma   90.00
#
_symmetry.space_group_name_H-M   'P 1'
#
loop_
_entity.id
_entity.type
_entity.pdbx_description
1 polymer ?
#
loop_
_entity_poly.entity_id
_entity_poly.type
_entity_poly.pdbx_seq_one_letter_code
_entity_poly.pdbx_strand_id
1 'polypeptide(L)'
;MERTTSLSDDPDPPSRAVEPADTLTTQHESPLQAISNAMAQIYKAQFGRGPTKVKTFFAGPDAVVCVLEDTQTPAERRLVELGEHQRLRDVRSFYQHATEDAMRGPVEEATGRSVRAFVSGIDVRADAAVETFLLGD
;
A
#
# COMPACT_ATOMS: atom_id res chain seq x y z
N MET A 1 4.67 -24.84 -25.00
CA MET A 1 4.73 -24.52 -24.30
C MET A 1 4.51 -24.06 -23.78
N GLU A 2 4.31 -24.02 -23.55
CA GLU A 2 4.28 -23.72 -22.71
C GLU A 2 4.04 -23.32 -22.04
N ARG A 3 4.03 -23.88 -22.20
CA ARG A 3 3.91 -23.70 -21.34
C ARG A 3 3.50 -23.28 -20.75
N THR A 4 3.36 -23.61 -20.74
CA THR A 4 3.07 -23.32 -19.96
C THR A 4 2.75 -23.00 -19.28
N THR A 5 2.83 -23.45 -19.29
CA THR A 5 2.62 -23.15 -18.44
C THR A 5 2.49 -22.79 -17.56
N SER A 6 2.56 -23.10 -17.45
CA SER A 6 2.54 -22.77 -16.44
C SER A 6 2.37 -22.31 -15.61
N LEU A 7 2.43 -22.59 -15.47
CA LEU A 7 2.35 -22.06 -14.56
C LEU A 7 2.19 -21.60 -13.64
N SER A 8 2.17 -21.69 -13.52
CA SER A 8 2.17 -21.16 -12.47
C SER A 8 1.87 -20.75 -11.61
N ASP A 9 1.83 -21.01 -11.56
CA ASP A 9 1.68 -20.49 -10.61
C ASP A 9 1.19 -19.95 -10.17
N ASP A 10 1.18 -20.20 -10.46
CA ASP A 10 0.90 -19.47 -10.02
C ASP A 10 0.33 -18.90 -10.15
N PRO A 11 0.27 -19.04 -10.27
CA PRO A 11 -0.08 -18.33 -10.50
C PRO A 11 -0.31 -17.70 -10.81
N ASP A 12 -0.12 -17.94 -11.10
CA ASP A 12 -0.10 -17.16 -11.35
C ASP A 12 -0.16 -16.74 -11.99
N PRO A 13 -0.09 -16.75 -12.25
CA PRO A 13 0.03 -16.20 -12.93
C PRO A 13 -0.01 -15.67 -13.57
N PRO A 14 0.10 -15.69 -13.95
CA PRO A 14 0.24 -14.96 -14.60
C PRO A 14 0.31 -14.28 -15.18
N SER A 15 0.47 -14.39 -15.47
CA SER A 15 0.65 -13.64 -15.91
C SER A 15 0.77 -13.32 -16.71
N ARG A 16 0.82 -13.63 -17.43
CA ARG A 16 0.77 -13.32 -18.16
C ARG A 16 0.61 -12.87 -19.14
N ALA A 17 0.56 -13.12 -19.76
CA ALA A 17 0.20 -12.55 -20.53
C ALA A 17 -0.29 -12.03 -21.35
N VAL A 18 -0.40 -12.10 -21.68
CA VAL A 18 -1.03 -11.34 -22.16
C VAL A 18 -1.73 -10.77 -22.76
N GLU A 19 -2.07 -10.78 -22.75
CA GLU A 19 -3.00 -10.10 -23.09
C GLU A 19 -3.02 -9.02 -23.78
N PRO A 20 -3.03 -8.90 -24.43
CA PRO A 20 -3.04 -7.73 -24.80
C PRO A 20 -3.64 -6.81 -24.98
N ALA A 21 -4.02 -6.96 -25.22
CA ALA A 21 -4.63 -6.17 -25.25
C ALA A 21 -4.98 -5.55 -25.12
N ASP A 22 -4.97 -5.92 -24.91
CA ASP A 22 -5.44 -5.34 -24.42
C ASP A 22 -5.22 -4.44 -24.26
N THR A 23 -4.40 -4.52 -24.67
CA THR A 23 -4.16 -3.62 -24.18
C THR A 23 -4.79 -2.72 -23.64
N LEU A 24 -5.26 -2.70 -23.80
CA LEU A 24 -6.25 -2.04 -23.22
C LEU A 24 -6.41 -2.45 -21.91
N THR A 25 -6.20 -3.57 -21.75
CA THR A 25 -6.44 -4.13 -20.61
C THR A 25 -5.77 -3.64 -19.52
N THR A 26 -4.84 -3.01 -19.75
CA THR A 26 -4.17 -2.45 -18.74
C THR A 26 -4.97 -1.64 -17.90
N GLN A 27 -6.08 -1.29 -18.40
CA GLN A 27 -6.93 -0.51 -17.63
C GLN A 27 -7.66 -1.29 -16.60
N HIS A 28 -7.53 -2.56 -16.57
CA HIS A 28 -8.25 -3.35 -15.60
C HIS A 28 -7.36 -3.73 -14.42
N GLU A 29 -6.85 -2.72 -13.79
CA GLU A 29 -6.12 -2.88 -12.57
C GLU A 29 -7.06 -3.43 -11.50
N SER A 30 -6.62 -4.41 -10.72
CA SER A 30 -7.46 -4.92 -9.64
C SER A 30 -7.67 -3.85 -8.58
N PRO A 31 -8.77 -3.92 -7.83
CA PRO A 31 -8.99 -2.96 -6.75
C PRO A 31 -7.85 -2.91 -5.76
N LEU A 32 -7.29 -4.06 -5.40
CA LEU A 32 -6.17 -4.11 -4.45
C LEU A 32 -4.92 -3.47 -5.02
N GLN A 33 -4.65 -3.69 -6.30
CA GLN A 33 -3.50 -3.07 -6.96
C GLN A 33 -3.69 -1.56 -7.06
N ALA A 34 -4.90 -1.11 -7.34
CA ALA A 34 -5.22 0.32 -7.39
C ALA A 34 -4.95 0.97 -6.04
N ILE A 35 -5.31 0.31 -4.95
CA ILE A 35 -5.05 0.83 -3.61
C ILE A 35 -3.54 0.88 -3.35
N SER A 36 -2.81 -0.19 -3.69
CA SER A 36 -1.36 -0.21 -3.51
C SER A 36 -0.69 0.95 -4.25
N ASN A 37 -1.08 1.19 -5.49
CA ASN A 37 -0.51 2.26 -6.28
C ASN A 37 -0.82 3.64 -5.70
N ALA A 38 -2.04 3.83 -5.23
CA ALA A 38 -2.45 5.09 -4.63
C ALA A 38 -1.67 5.36 -3.34
N MET A 39 -1.53 4.35 -2.48
CA MET A 39 -0.79 4.50 -1.23
C MET A 39 0.69 4.82 -1.49
N ALA A 40 1.29 4.15 -2.47
CA ALA A 40 2.67 4.42 -2.82
C ALA A 40 2.86 5.86 -3.29
N GLN A 41 1.92 6.39 -4.07
CA GLN A 41 1.99 7.76 -4.54
C GLN A 41 1.79 8.76 -3.41
N ILE A 42 0.87 8.49 -2.50
CA ILE A 42 0.64 9.34 -1.33
C ILE A 42 1.90 9.42 -0.48
N TYR A 43 2.52 8.26 -0.21
CA TYR A 43 3.75 8.23 0.56
C TYR A 43 4.87 9.00 -0.15
N LYS A 44 5.00 8.83 -1.46
CA LYS A 44 6.03 9.54 -2.21
C LYS A 44 5.83 11.05 -2.15
N ALA A 45 4.60 11.51 -2.30
CA ALA A 45 4.29 12.93 -2.23
C ALA A 45 4.52 13.49 -0.84
N GLN A 46 4.19 12.71 0.19
CA GLN A 46 4.28 13.14 1.57
C GLN A 46 5.72 13.17 2.09
N PHE A 47 6.49 12.13 1.81
CA PHE A 47 7.82 11.94 2.40
C PHE A 47 8.98 12.09 1.42
N GLY A 48 8.70 12.36 0.17
CA GLY A 48 9.75 12.55 -0.83
C GLY A 48 10.27 11.28 -1.48
N ARG A 49 9.89 10.11 -0.95
CA ARG A 49 10.19 8.84 -1.60
C ARG A 49 9.08 7.84 -1.28
N GLY A 50 8.80 6.98 -2.24
CA GLY A 50 7.80 5.94 -2.04
C GLY A 50 8.41 4.67 -1.45
N PRO A 51 7.58 3.74 -1.05
CA PRO A 51 8.04 2.44 -0.56
C PRO A 51 8.61 1.60 -1.70
N THR A 52 9.48 0.65 -1.36
CA THR A 52 9.94 -0.31 -2.36
C THR A 52 9.07 -1.56 -2.38
N LYS A 53 8.29 -1.78 -1.33
CA LYS A 53 7.35 -2.89 -1.27
C LYS A 53 6.01 -2.39 -0.78
N VAL A 54 4.96 -2.71 -1.52
CA VAL A 54 3.58 -2.40 -1.12
C VAL A 54 2.75 -3.63 -1.38
N LYS A 55 1.94 -4.01 -0.42
CA LYS A 55 1.01 -5.11 -0.59
C LYS A 55 -0.31 -4.77 0.07
N THR A 56 -1.40 -4.93 -0.66
CA THR A 56 -2.74 -4.68 -0.18
C THR A 56 -3.56 -5.95 -0.26
N PHE A 57 -4.33 -6.25 0.76
CA PHE A 57 -5.16 -7.45 0.78
C PHE A 57 -6.37 -7.21 1.69
N PHE A 58 -7.41 -8.03 1.47
CA PHE A 58 -8.55 -8.03 2.36
C PHE A 58 -8.23 -8.88 3.58
N ALA A 59 -8.55 -8.35 4.75
CA ALA A 59 -8.48 -9.11 6.00
C ALA A 59 -9.92 -9.40 6.39
N GLY A 60 -10.46 -10.49 5.86
CA GLY A 60 -11.88 -10.79 5.99
C GLY A 60 -12.70 -9.93 5.03
N PRO A 61 -14.04 -9.95 5.17
CA PRO A 61 -14.92 -9.24 4.22
C PRO A 61 -14.98 -7.73 4.42
N ASP A 62 -14.61 -7.24 5.60
CA ASP A 62 -14.85 -5.85 5.96
C ASP A 62 -13.60 -5.06 6.31
N ALA A 63 -12.42 -5.53 5.92
CA ALA A 63 -11.20 -4.80 6.21
C ALA A 63 -10.23 -4.89 5.05
N VAL A 64 -9.53 -3.79 4.80
CA VAL A 64 -8.44 -3.72 3.81
C VAL A 64 -7.19 -3.33 4.55
N VAL A 65 -6.10 -4.05 4.29
CA VAL A 65 -4.81 -3.80 4.92
C VAL A 65 -3.79 -3.53 3.84
N CYS A 66 -3.06 -2.42 3.97
CA CYS A 66 -1.98 -2.08 3.06
C CYS A 66 -0.68 -2.04 3.86
N VAL A 67 0.28 -2.86 3.47
CA VAL A 67 1.59 -2.93 4.11
C VAL A 67 2.60 -2.26 3.20
N LEU A 68 3.35 -1.28 3.75
CA LEU A 68 4.34 -0.54 2.99
C LEU A 68 5.68 -0.66 3.70
N GLU A 69 6.72 -1.01 2.96
CA GLU A 69 8.04 -1.20 3.54
C GLU A 69 9.08 -0.36 2.82
N ASP A 70 10.13 -0.04 3.55
CA ASP A 70 11.27 0.72 3.04
C ASP A 70 10.82 2.10 2.57
N THR A 71 10.22 2.85 3.48
CA THR A 71 9.68 4.17 3.19
C THR A 71 10.53 5.30 3.76
N GLN A 72 11.50 5.00 4.63
CA GLN A 72 12.25 6.04 5.34
C GLN A 72 13.24 6.74 4.44
N THR A 73 13.33 8.05 4.63
CA THR A 73 14.35 8.85 3.96
C THR A 73 15.69 8.64 4.66
N PRO A 74 16.82 9.04 4.04
CA PRO A 74 18.11 8.95 4.71
C PRO A 74 18.16 9.71 6.03
N ALA A 75 17.52 10.87 6.10
CA ALA A 75 17.47 11.65 7.35
C ALA A 75 16.71 10.89 8.43
N GLU A 76 15.61 10.22 8.06
CA GLU A 76 14.84 9.45 9.01
C GLU A 76 15.62 8.23 9.50
N ARG A 77 16.35 7.56 8.62
CA ARG A 77 17.20 6.44 9.02
C ARG A 77 18.28 6.91 9.99
N ARG A 78 18.80 8.11 9.78
CA ARG A 78 19.78 8.68 10.68
C ARG A 78 19.20 8.89 12.07
N LEU A 79 17.94 9.31 12.15
CA LEU A 79 17.26 9.44 13.45
C LEU A 79 17.19 8.10 14.18
N VAL A 80 16.89 7.03 13.44
CA VAL A 80 16.83 5.69 14.02
C VAL A 80 18.21 5.29 14.56
N GLU A 81 19.27 5.54 13.77
CA GLU A 81 20.64 5.24 14.20
C GLU A 81 21.04 6.01 15.44
N LEU A 82 20.52 7.21 15.60
CA LEU A 82 20.79 8.05 16.75
C LEU A 82 19.93 7.72 17.96
N GLY A 83 19.07 6.72 17.86
CA GLY A 83 18.19 6.32 18.95
C GLY A 83 16.94 7.16 19.10
N GLU A 84 16.62 8.00 18.11
CA GLU A 84 15.48 8.92 18.18
C GLU A 84 14.20 8.28 17.60
N HIS A 85 13.93 7.05 17.98
CA HIS A 85 12.80 6.29 17.46
C HIS A 85 11.46 6.95 17.75
N GLN A 86 11.30 7.45 18.98
CA GLN A 86 10.03 8.05 19.38
C GLN A 86 9.77 9.34 18.62
N ARG A 87 10.82 10.12 18.39
CA ARG A 87 10.70 11.36 17.63
C ARG A 87 10.24 11.08 16.21
N LEU A 88 10.83 10.07 15.57
CA LEU A 88 10.45 9.70 14.22
C LEU A 88 9.03 9.14 14.19
N ARG A 89 8.68 8.29 15.16
CA ARG A 89 7.33 7.73 15.24
C ARG A 89 6.30 8.83 15.38
N ASP A 90 6.56 9.82 16.21
CA ASP A 90 5.61 10.91 16.42
C ASP A 90 5.39 11.73 15.15
N VAL A 91 6.46 12.02 14.42
CA VAL A 91 6.37 12.76 13.16
C VAL A 91 5.60 11.96 12.12
N ARG A 92 5.93 10.68 11.98
CA ARG A 92 5.26 9.81 11.02
C ARG A 92 3.78 9.64 11.35
N SER A 93 3.46 9.46 12.61
CA SER A 93 2.07 9.34 13.04
C SER A 93 1.28 10.61 12.75
N PHE A 94 1.89 11.76 12.98
CA PHE A 94 1.26 13.03 12.69
C PHE A 94 0.90 13.11 11.18
N TYR A 95 1.84 12.79 10.32
CA TYR A 95 1.59 12.86 8.88
C TYR A 95 0.58 11.82 8.41
N GLN A 96 0.61 10.62 8.97
CA GLN A 96 -0.34 9.58 8.61
C GLN A 96 -1.77 9.99 8.93
N HIS A 97 -1.99 10.62 10.08
CA HIS A 97 -3.32 11.12 10.42
C HIS A 97 -3.71 12.34 9.59
N ALA A 98 -2.74 13.22 9.27
CA ALA A 98 -3.03 14.39 8.45
C ALA A 98 -3.43 14.01 7.02
N THR A 99 -3.02 12.83 6.54
CA THR A 99 -3.34 12.38 5.20
C THR A 99 -4.46 11.35 5.17
N GLU A 100 -5.16 11.16 6.26
CA GLU A 100 -6.23 10.15 6.33
C GLU A 100 -7.24 10.29 5.21
N ASP A 101 -7.74 11.49 4.96
CA ASP A 101 -8.74 11.70 3.92
C ASP A 101 -8.21 11.34 2.53
N ALA A 102 -6.95 11.66 2.25
CA ALA A 102 -6.32 11.33 0.98
C ALA A 102 -6.19 9.81 0.81
N MET A 103 -6.02 9.06 1.89
CA MET A 103 -5.92 7.61 1.85
C MET A 103 -7.28 6.95 1.74
N ARG A 104 -8.31 7.52 2.37
CA ARG A 104 -9.66 6.95 2.33
C ARG A 104 -10.24 6.93 0.92
N GLY A 105 -10.05 8.02 0.18
CA GLY A 105 -10.65 8.15 -1.14
C GLY A 105 -10.37 7.00 -2.09
N PRO A 106 -9.10 6.64 -2.31
CA PRO A 106 -8.77 5.52 -3.18
C PRO A 106 -9.36 4.19 -2.73
N VAL A 107 -9.45 3.97 -1.41
CA VAL A 107 -10.02 2.73 -0.88
C VAL A 107 -11.52 2.69 -1.14
N GLU A 108 -12.21 3.80 -0.90
CA GLU A 108 -13.65 3.87 -1.16
C GLU A 108 -13.96 3.71 -2.64
N GLU A 109 -13.15 4.31 -3.47
CA GLU A 109 -13.35 4.21 -4.91
C GLU A 109 -13.11 2.77 -5.39
N ALA A 110 -12.05 2.13 -4.92
CA ALA A 110 -11.70 0.80 -5.36
C ALA A 110 -12.67 -0.27 -4.85
N THR A 111 -13.21 -0.09 -3.64
CA THR A 111 -14.08 -1.10 -3.04
C THR A 111 -15.57 -0.82 -3.25
N GLY A 112 -15.93 0.41 -3.59
CA GLY A 112 -17.33 0.82 -3.68
C GLY A 112 -18.01 0.90 -2.32
N ARG A 113 -17.23 0.93 -1.24
CA ARG A 113 -17.75 0.95 0.13
C ARG A 113 -17.14 2.11 0.90
N SER A 114 -17.84 2.56 1.92
CA SER A 114 -17.31 3.63 2.77
C SER A 114 -16.26 3.07 3.74
N VAL A 115 -15.29 3.90 4.08
CA VAL A 115 -14.33 3.58 5.14
C VAL A 115 -14.89 4.13 6.43
N ARG A 116 -15.23 3.27 7.38
CA ARG A 116 -15.81 3.69 8.66
C ARG A 116 -14.78 3.88 9.74
N ALA A 117 -13.57 3.38 9.55
CA ALA A 117 -12.49 3.55 10.51
C ALA A 117 -11.15 3.37 9.82
N PHE A 118 -10.17 4.11 10.28
CA PHE A 118 -8.81 4.07 9.74
C PHE A 118 -7.84 3.91 10.90
N VAL A 119 -6.96 2.94 10.80
CA VAL A 119 -5.92 2.70 11.80
C VAL A 119 -4.58 2.63 11.07
N SER A 120 -3.66 3.47 11.49
CA SER A 120 -2.34 3.55 10.89
C SER A 120 -1.30 3.22 11.94
N GLY A 121 -0.30 2.46 11.56
CA GLY A 121 0.77 2.11 12.47
C GLY A 121 2.11 2.05 11.75
N ILE A 122 3.18 2.14 12.54
CA ILE A 122 4.52 2.09 11.98
C ILE A 122 5.47 1.44 12.97
N ASP A 123 6.36 0.62 12.45
CA ASP A 123 7.52 0.14 13.18
C ASP A 123 8.72 0.85 12.57
N VAL A 124 9.29 1.81 13.31
CA VAL A 124 10.37 2.64 12.75
C VAL A 124 11.69 1.89 12.63
N ARG A 125 11.90 0.84 13.42
CA ARG A 125 13.14 0.06 13.33
C ARG A 125 13.11 -0.86 12.11
N ALA A 126 11.96 -1.45 11.83
CA ALA A 126 11.80 -2.35 10.70
C ALA A 126 11.51 -1.58 9.41
N ASP A 127 11.20 -0.29 9.49
CA ASP A 127 10.78 0.54 8.36
C ASP A 127 9.58 -0.12 7.67
N ALA A 128 8.56 -0.42 8.46
CA ALA A 128 7.32 -1.01 7.98
C ALA A 128 6.14 -0.22 8.50
N ALA A 129 5.22 0.12 7.61
CA ALA A 129 4.00 0.84 7.97
C ALA A 129 2.80 0.02 7.50
N VAL A 130 1.71 0.12 8.25
CA VAL A 130 0.47 -0.59 7.92
C VAL A 130 -0.68 0.40 8.01
N GLU A 131 -1.42 0.51 6.91
CA GLU A 131 -2.63 1.32 6.86
C GLU A 131 -3.81 0.36 6.79
N THR A 132 -4.70 0.43 7.77
CA THR A 132 -5.84 -0.47 7.85
C THR A 132 -7.14 0.32 7.76
N PHE A 133 -8.03 -0.16 6.88
CA PHE A 133 -9.31 0.50 6.64
C PHE A 133 -10.43 -0.48 6.94
N LEU A 134 -11.28 -0.13 7.89
CA LEU A 134 -12.47 -0.92 8.17
C LEU A 134 -13.60 -0.37 7.31
N LEU A 135 -14.27 -1.27 6.60
CA LEU A 135 -15.28 -0.87 5.63
C LEU A 135 -16.69 -0.90 6.19
N GLY A 136 -17.47 0.09 5.80
CA GLY A 136 -18.90 0.12 6.06
C GLY A 136 -19.65 -0.26 4.78
N ASP A 137 -20.90 0.11 4.71
CA ASP A 137 -21.74 -0.20 3.55
C ASP A 137 -21.53 0.76 2.40
#